data_bdec9dc562f842b6769107d0db7b1a8d
#
_entry.id   bdec9dc562f842b6769107d0db7b1a8d
#
_cell.length_a   1.000
_cell.length_b   1.000
_cell.length_c   1.000
_cell.angle_alpha   90.00
_cell.angle_beta   90.00
_cell.angle_gamma   90.00
#
_symmetry.space_group_name_H-M   'P 1'
#
loop_
_entity.id
_entity.type
_entity.pdbx_description
1 polymer ?
#
loop_
_entity_poly.entity_id
_entity_poly.type
_entity_poly.pdbx_seq_one_letter_code
_entity_poly.pdbx_strand_id
1 'polypeptide(L)'
;MNRLELIDLTRRFVDAFNRNDLDTVMGFFADDGVYDEFNGRRNVGKDAIRSAFTPQFTGAFGVMQFLDEDLFVDAGSGKVMASWRCTLSVNGQPTSWRGLDLLHFVNGKLAAKLTYAKAKAPLFEDR
;
A
#
# COMPACT_ATOMS: atom_id res chain seq x y z
N MET A 1 10.25 -16.19 -7.02
CA MET A 1 10.08 -15.07 -7.98
C MET A 1 11.39 -14.32 -8.11
N ASN A 2 11.75 -13.94 -9.32
CA ASN A 2 12.96 -13.15 -9.54
C ASN A 2 12.68 -11.65 -9.32
N ARG A 3 13.74 -10.85 -9.39
CA ARG A 3 13.67 -9.40 -9.17
C ARG A 3 12.74 -8.70 -10.15
N LEU A 4 12.79 -9.06 -11.43
CA LEU A 4 11.96 -8.41 -12.46
C LEU A 4 10.48 -8.72 -12.27
N GLU A 5 10.14 -9.94 -11.88
CA GLU A 5 8.76 -10.32 -11.58
C GLU A 5 8.20 -9.54 -10.38
N LEU A 6 9.02 -9.36 -9.32
CA LEU A 6 8.62 -8.59 -8.15
C LEU A 6 8.42 -7.10 -8.48
N ILE A 7 9.30 -6.53 -9.31
CA ILE A 7 9.15 -5.16 -9.79
C ILE A 7 7.84 -5.01 -10.60
N ASP A 8 7.58 -5.93 -11.50
CA ASP A 8 6.38 -5.90 -12.33
C ASP A 8 5.10 -6.00 -11.49
N LEU A 9 5.06 -6.93 -10.55
CA LEU A 9 3.93 -7.07 -9.63
C LEU A 9 3.70 -5.79 -8.82
N THR A 10 4.78 -5.20 -8.30
CA THR A 10 4.67 -3.97 -7.51
C THR A 10 4.13 -2.82 -8.35
N ARG A 11 4.63 -2.65 -9.57
CA ARG A 11 4.16 -1.59 -10.48
C ARG A 11 2.70 -1.77 -10.86
N ARG A 12 2.28 -2.99 -11.15
CA ARG A 12 0.87 -3.28 -11.46
C ARG A 12 -0.04 -3.04 -10.26
N PHE A 13 0.44 -3.35 -9.06
CA PHE A 13 -0.28 -3.09 -7.82
C PHE A 13 -0.49 -1.59 -7.61
N VAL A 14 0.57 -0.79 -7.70
CA VAL A 14 0.48 0.68 -7.58
C VAL A 14 -0.41 1.26 -8.68
N ASP A 15 -0.28 0.77 -9.90
CA ASP A 15 -1.12 1.23 -11.01
C ASP A 15 -2.61 1.00 -10.75
N ALA A 16 -2.98 -0.12 -10.13
CA ALA A 16 -4.37 -0.38 -9.76
C ALA A 16 -4.90 0.65 -8.75
N PHE A 17 -4.09 1.07 -7.78
CA PHE A 17 -4.44 2.19 -6.90
C PHE A 17 -4.66 3.47 -7.69
N ASN A 18 -3.75 3.80 -8.59
CA ASN A 18 -3.80 5.04 -9.36
C ASN A 18 -4.97 5.07 -10.36
N ARG A 19 -5.46 3.92 -10.79
CA ARG A 19 -6.67 3.80 -11.60
C ARG A 19 -7.96 3.77 -10.77
N ASN A 20 -7.86 3.85 -9.46
CA ASN A 20 -9.00 3.72 -8.54
C ASN A 20 -9.75 2.40 -8.72
N ASP A 21 -9.02 1.31 -8.90
CA ASP A 21 -9.56 -0.03 -9.17
C ASP A 21 -9.38 -0.95 -7.97
N LEU A 22 -10.31 -0.86 -7.02
CA LEU A 22 -10.24 -1.62 -5.76
C LEU A 22 -10.27 -3.13 -5.98
N ASP A 23 -11.07 -3.62 -6.91
CA ASP A 23 -11.17 -5.05 -7.17
C ASP A 23 -9.84 -5.62 -7.66
N THR A 24 -9.14 -4.90 -8.53
CA THR A 24 -7.81 -5.30 -8.98
C THR A 24 -6.80 -5.23 -7.85
N VAL A 25 -6.82 -4.19 -7.01
CA VAL A 25 -5.98 -4.10 -5.82
C VAL A 25 -6.18 -5.32 -4.93
N MET A 26 -7.43 -5.67 -4.64
CA MET A 26 -7.74 -6.82 -3.79
C MET A 26 -7.30 -8.15 -4.39
N GLY A 27 -7.28 -8.26 -5.72
CA GLY A 27 -6.81 -9.45 -6.42
C GLY A 27 -5.33 -9.77 -6.19
N PHE A 28 -4.52 -8.79 -5.78
CA PHE A 28 -3.11 -9.01 -5.46
C PHE A 28 -2.90 -9.67 -4.10
N PHE A 29 -3.83 -9.53 -3.16
CA PHE A 29 -3.66 -10.05 -1.79
C PHE A 29 -3.93 -11.55 -1.70
N ALA A 30 -3.14 -12.21 -0.84
CA ALA A 30 -3.46 -13.56 -0.38
C ALA A 30 -4.74 -13.53 0.47
N ASP A 31 -5.45 -14.66 0.56
CA ASP A 31 -6.70 -14.74 1.33
C ASP A 31 -6.51 -14.39 2.81
N ASP A 32 -5.35 -14.76 3.37
CA ASP A 32 -4.94 -14.48 4.74
C ASP A 32 -3.96 -13.30 4.83
N GLY A 33 -3.94 -12.44 3.82
CA GLY A 33 -3.05 -11.28 3.77
C GLY A 33 -3.25 -10.32 4.93
N VAL A 34 -2.23 -9.49 5.14
CA VAL A 34 -2.22 -8.49 6.21
C VAL A 34 -1.96 -7.11 5.60
N TYR A 35 -2.72 -6.12 6.05
CA TYR A 35 -2.47 -4.72 5.75
C TYR A 35 -2.33 -3.94 7.05
N ASP A 36 -1.10 -3.50 7.35
CA ASP A 36 -0.85 -2.57 8.46
C ASP A 36 -0.90 -1.14 7.92
N GLU A 37 -1.87 -0.37 8.39
CA GLU A 37 -2.03 1.02 8.00
C GLU A 37 -0.98 1.89 8.69
N PHE A 38 -0.72 3.06 8.11
CA PHE A 38 0.24 4.02 8.66
C PHE A 38 -0.11 4.49 10.09
N ASN A 39 -1.38 4.37 10.49
CA ASN A 39 -1.86 4.76 11.82
C ASN A 39 -1.76 3.62 12.86
N GLY A 40 -1.13 2.50 12.49
CA GLY A 40 -0.93 1.35 13.37
C GLY A 40 -2.07 0.35 13.38
N ARG A 41 -3.14 0.58 12.63
CA ARG A 41 -4.24 -0.37 12.53
C ARG A 41 -3.87 -1.55 11.66
N ARG A 42 -4.07 -2.77 12.19
CA ARG A 42 -3.82 -4.02 11.46
C ARG A 42 -5.13 -4.61 10.95
N ASN A 43 -5.16 -4.94 9.67
CA ASN A 43 -6.29 -5.58 9.02
C ASN A 43 -5.85 -6.95 8.51
N VAL A 44 -6.51 -8.01 8.94
CA VAL A 44 -6.16 -9.40 8.60
C VAL A 44 -7.29 -10.00 7.77
N GLY A 45 -6.92 -10.53 6.59
CA GLY A 45 -7.86 -11.14 5.66
C GLY A 45 -8.47 -10.15 4.67
N LYS A 46 -8.94 -10.66 3.54
CA LYS A 46 -9.41 -9.83 2.42
C LYS A 46 -10.57 -8.91 2.77
N ASP A 47 -11.53 -9.36 3.57
CA ASP A 47 -12.69 -8.54 3.92
C ASP A 47 -12.30 -7.33 4.76
N ALA A 48 -11.43 -7.52 5.76
CA ALA A 48 -10.92 -6.43 6.58
C ALA A 48 -10.07 -5.46 5.76
N ILE A 49 -9.24 -5.97 4.86
CA ILE A 49 -8.39 -5.15 3.99
C ILE A 49 -9.26 -4.32 3.04
N ARG A 50 -10.26 -4.92 2.42
CA ARG A 50 -11.18 -4.19 1.53
C ARG A 50 -11.90 -3.08 2.28
N SER A 51 -12.38 -3.36 3.48
CA SER A 51 -13.04 -2.34 4.31
C SER A 51 -12.12 -1.18 4.64
N ALA A 52 -10.84 -1.47 4.92
CA ALA A 52 -9.85 -0.42 5.20
C ALA A 52 -9.58 0.48 3.99
N PHE A 53 -9.55 -0.08 2.78
CA PHE A 53 -9.32 0.69 1.56
C PHE A 53 -10.57 1.43 1.04
N THR A 54 -11.76 0.96 1.34
CA THR A 54 -13.01 1.46 0.73
C THR A 54 -13.14 3.00 0.78
N PRO A 55 -12.88 3.69 1.90
CA PRO A 55 -12.97 5.16 1.92
C PRO A 55 -12.10 5.84 0.88
N GLN A 56 -10.87 5.34 0.68
CA GLN A 56 -9.95 5.88 -0.33
C GLN A 56 -10.53 5.76 -1.74
N PHE A 57 -11.14 4.61 -2.05
CA PHE A 57 -11.64 4.32 -3.40
C PHE A 57 -13.05 4.90 -3.67
N THR A 58 -13.75 5.37 -2.65
CA THR A 58 -15.08 6.00 -2.77
C THR A 58 -15.04 7.52 -2.69
N GLY A 59 -13.86 8.12 -2.74
CA GLY A 59 -13.69 9.55 -2.88
C GLY A 59 -13.56 10.33 -1.58
N ALA A 60 -13.39 9.68 -0.42
CA ALA A 60 -13.22 10.36 0.86
C ALA A 60 -12.04 11.35 0.86
N PHE A 61 -11.01 11.08 0.06
CA PHE A 61 -9.80 11.89 -0.04
C PHE A 61 -9.58 12.44 -1.46
N GLY A 62 -10.66 12.60 -2.23
CA GLY A 62 -10.57 12.98 -3.63
C GLY A 62 -9.92 11.90 -4.49
N VAL A 63 -9.25 12.30 -5.56
CA VAL A 63 -8.49 11.39 -6.41
C VAL A 63 -7.10 11.24 -5.80
N MET A 64 -6.82 10.07 -5.22
CA MET A 64 -5.49 9.78 -4.66
C MET A 64 -4.57 9.24 -5.75
N GLN A 65 -3.35 9.78 -5.82
CA GLN A 65 -2.32 9.30 -6.73
C GLN A 65 -1.05 9.02 -5.96
N PHE A 66 -0.42 7.88 -6.25
CA PHE A 66 0.87 7.50 -5.67
C PHE A 66 1.94 7.68 -6.74
N LEU A 67 2.87 8.59 -6.49
CA LEU A 67 3.98 8.88 -7.39
C LEU A 67 5.22 8.17 -6.86
N ASP A 68 5.80 7.29 -7.67
CA ASP A 68 6.95 6.46 -7.28
C ASP A 68 8.16 7.33 -6.98
N GLU A 69 8.89 7.00 -5.90
CA GLU A 69 10.17 7.61 -5.57
C GLU A 69 11.30 6.57 -5.65
N ASP A 70 11.37 5.63 -4.70
CA ASP A 70 12.41 4.59 -4.67
C ASP A 70 11.80 3.20 -4.64
N LEU A 71 12.55 2.23 -5.16
CA LEU A 71 12.18 0.84 -5.16
C LEU A 71 13.39 -0.03 -4.85
N PHE A 72 13.30 -0.84 -3.78
CA PHE A 72 14.31 -1.84 -3.42
C PHE A 72 13.66 -3.22 -3.37
N VAL A 73 14.32 -4.19 -3.97
CA VAL A 73 13.81 -5.56 -4.08
C VAL A 73 14.81 -6.54 -3.50
N ASP A 74 14.35 -7.38 -2.58
CA ASP A 74 15.08 -8.56 -2.15
C ASP A 74 14.35 -9.80 -2.69
N ALA A 75 14.86 -10.33 -3.78
CA ALA A 75 14.23 -11.48 -4.45
C ALA A 75 14.27 -12.74 -3.58
N GLY A 76 15.32 -12.90 -2.77
CA GLY A 76 15.45 -14.06 -1.90
C GLY A 76 14.34 -14.20 -0.87
N SER A 77 13.84 -13.08 -0.33
CA SER A 77 12.76 -13.08 0.65
C SER A 77 11.39 -12.72 0.07
N GLY A 78 11.33 -12.31 -1.20
CA GLY A 78 10.09 -11.84 -1.82
C GLY A 78 9.63 -10.48 -1.30
N LYS A 79 10.53 -9.69 -0.74
CA LYS A 79 10.21 -8.39 -0.14
C LYS A 79 10.60 -7.24 -1.04
N VAL A 80 9.73 -6.23 -1.04
CA VAL A 80 9.91 -5.01 -1.82
C VAL A 80 9.66 -3.81 -0.93
N MET A 81 10.57 -2.84 -0.93
CA MET A 81 10.31 -1.51 -0.38
C MET A 81 9.97 -0.58 -1.54
N ALA A 82 8.82 0.06 -1.46
CA ALA A 82 8.37 1.03 -2.46
C ALA A 82 8.01 2.32 -1.76
N SER A 83 8.81 3.37 -1.94
CA SER A 83 8.50 4.69 -1.40
C SER A 83 7.78 5.53 -2.46
N TRP A 84 6.95 6.45 -1.97
CA TRP A 84 6.06 7.22 -2.84
C TRP A 84 5.71 8.56 -2.20
N ARG A 85 5.28 9.46 -3.07
CA ARG A 85 4.55 10.66 -2.69
C ARG A 85 3.10 10.46 -3.05
N CYS A 86 2.20 10.66 -2.10
CA CYS A 86 0.76 10.57 -2.33
C CYS A 86 0.17 11.96 -2.45
N THR A 87 -0.59 12.20 -3.52
CA THR A 87 -1.39 13.42 -3.68
C THR A 87 -2.85 13.09 -3.45
N LEU A 88 -3.54 13.93 -2.69
CA LEU A 88 -4.92 13.71 -2.27
C LEU A 88 -5.58 15.07 -1.93
N SER A 89 -6.85 15.01 -1.55
CA SER A 89 -7.56 16.17 -1.01
C SER A 89 -8.05 15.85 0.41
N VAL A 90 -7.81 16.76 1.33
CA VAL A 90 -8.30 16.70 2.70
C VAL A 90 -9.18 17.91 2.96
N ASN A 91 -10.46 17.67 3.27
CA ASN A 91 -11.46 18.74 3.44
C ASN A 91 -11.48 19.70 2.24
N GLY A 92 -11.38 19.16 1.02
CA GLY A 92 -11.37 19.94 -0.21
C GLY A 92 -10.06 20.66 -0.52
N GLN A 93 -9.03 20.50 0.32
CA GLN A 93 -7.72 21.12 0.12
C GLN A 93 -6.74 20.16 -0.51
N PRO A 94 -6.09 20.51 -1.65
CA PRO A 94 -5.02 19.70 -2.22
C PRO A 94 -3.89 19.54 -1.22
N THR A 95 -3.48 18.29 -1.00
CA THR A 95 -2.51 17.92 0.03
C THR A 95 -1.58 16.85 -0.54
N SER A 96 -0.39 16.74 0.03
CA SER A 96 0.49 15.63 -0.28
C SER A 96 1.22 15.17 0.96
N TRP A 97 1.61 13.90 0.98
CA TRP A 97 2.43 13.32 2.03
C TRP A 97 3.29 12.22 1.45
N ARG A 98 4.34 11.85 2.18
CA ARG A 98 5.28 10.83 1.75
C ARG A 98 5.22 9.63 2.67
N GLY A 99 5.51 8.50 2.12
CA GLY A 99 5.58 7.26 2.87
C GLY A 99 6.24 6.16 2.06
N LEU A 100 6.19 4.98 2.62
CA LEU A 100 6.65 3.79 1.95
C LEU A 100 5.82 2.58 2.36
N ASP A 101 5.81 1.60 1.49
CA ASP A 101 5.27 0.28 1.78
C ASP A 101 6.42 -0.73 1.85
N LEU A 102 6.34 -1.62 2.82
CA LEU A 102 7.05 -2.88 2.78
C LEU A 102 6.05 -3.93 2.30
N LEU A 103 6.32 -4.49 1.13
CA LEU A 103 5.47 -5.50 0.50
C LEU A 103 6.15 -6.86 0.62
N HIS A 104 5.39 -7.87 1.04
CA HIS A 104 5.89 -9.24 1.09
C HIS A 104 5.06 -10.11 0.17
N PHE A 105 5.65 -10.54 -0.93
CA PHE A 105 5.03 -11.44 -1.89
C PHE A 105 5.40 -12.90 -1.58
N VAL A 106 4.40 -13.76 -1.56
CA VAL A 106 4.57 -15.21 -1.40
C VAL A 106 3.74 -15.88 -2.49
N ASN A 107 4.38 -16.69 -3.31
CA ASN A 107 3.72 -17.41 -4.42
C ASN A 107 2.90 -16.49 -5.33
N GLY A 108 3.44 -15.29 -5.62
CA GLY A 108 2.80 -14.32 -6.51
C GLY A 108 1.68 -13.50 -5.89
N LYS A 109 1.42 -13.65 -4.58
CA LYS A 109 0.39 -12.90 -3.87
C LYS A 109 1.00 -12.09 -2.73
N LEU A 110 0.32 -10.99 -2.37
CA LEU A 110 0.72 -10.18 -1.22
C LEU A 110 0.29 -10.87 0.08
N ALA A 111 1.27 -11.36 0.81
CA ALA A 111 1.07 -11.84 2.18
C ALA A 111 0.99 -10.67 3.16
N ALA A 112 1.69 -9.57 2.89
CA ALA A 112 1.65 -8.40 3.76
C ALA A 112 1.93 -7.11 2.98
N LYS A 113 1.23 -6.05 3.38
CA LYS A 113 1.50 -4.66 3.01
C LYS A 113 1.61 -3.87 4.29
N LEU A 114 2.82 -3.41 4.59
CA LEU A 114 3.11 -2.64 5.80
C LEU A 114 3.40 -1.19 5.39
N THR A 115 2.53 -0.27 5.77
CA THR A 115 2.62 1.13 5.34
C THR A 115 3.19 2.00 6.43
N TYR A 116 4.18 2.81 6.08
CA TYR A 116 4.83 3.79 6.95
C TYR A 116 4.64 5.18 6.36
N ALA A 117 4.35 6.14 7.22
CA ALA A 117 4.18 7.53 6.83
C ALA A 117 5.33 8.38 7.34
N LYS A 118 5.79 9.31 6.51
CA LYS A 118 6.67 10.36 6.98
C LYS A 118 5.82 11.44 7.65
N ALA A 119 5.98 11.57 8.97
CA ALA A 119 5.13 12.43 9.79
C ALA A 119 5.99 13.29 10.71
N LYS A 120 5.38 14.35 11.29
CA LYS A 120 6.07 15.25 12.24
C LYS A 120 6.43 14.57 13.54
N ALA A 121 5.67 13.57 13.94
CA ALA A 121 5.89 12.84 15.19
C ALA A 121 5.69 11.35 14.94
N PRO A 122 6.42 10.49 15.66
CA PRO A 122 6.21 9.06 15.54
C PRO A 122 4.85 8.65 16.09
N LEU A 123 4.36 7.52 15.59
CA LEU A 123 3.23 6.84 16.20
C LEU A 123 3.74 6.10 17.43
N PHE A 124 3.31 6.53 18.62
CA PHE A 124 3.70 5.87 19.87
C PHE A 124 2.82 4.66 20.12
N GLU A 125 3.44 3.59 20.57
CA GLU A 125 2.77 2.34 20.93
C GLU A 125 2.98 2.03 22.39
N ASP A 126 2.01 1.38 23.04
CA ASP A 126 2.15 0.89 24.42
C ASP A 126 3.13 -0.29 24.44
N ARG A 127 3.93 -0.36 25.52
CA ARG A 127 4.87 -1.46 25.73
C ARG A 127 4.23 -2.65 26.42
#